data_b72b65693f8213e8e70c3ecdae28779c
#
_entry.id   b72b65693f8213e8e70c3ecdae28779c
#
_cell.length_a   1.000
_cell.length_b   1.000
_cell.length_c   1.000
_cell.angle_alpha   90.00
_cell.angle_beta   90.00
_cell.angle_gamma   90.00
#
_symmetry.space_group_name_H-M   'P 1'
#
loop_
_entity.id
_entity.type
_entity.pdbx_description
1 polymer ?
#
loop_
_entity_poly.entity_id
_entity_poly.type
_entity_poly.pdbx_seq_one_letter_code
_entity_poly.pdbx_strand_id
1 'polypeptide(L)'
;MRLFIAIPLSDAMKDALTAVQDEMYDKGVRGNFTPRENMHLTLAFIGEYPDKEPVMDALSTISFSAFFLSLSGMGCFRDLWWAGMDESAPLHAVVRRIRHALAENNIPFDRKRFSPHITLIRKATGTMPDIQIEKVSMPVERIYLMRSDRGKHDMIYTEVGEIVKK
;
A
#
# COMPACT_ATOMS: atom_id res chain seq x y z
N MET A 1 1.40 17.57 -8.14
CA MET A 1 0.53 16.55 -7.50
C MET A 1 1.38 15.51 -6.78
N ARG A 2 0.88 14.98 -5.71
CA ARG A 2 1.60 13.99 -4.91
C ARG A 2 1.19 12.59 -5.36
N LEU A 3 2.16 11.82 -5.85
CA LEU A 3 1.91 10.54 -6.51
C LEU A 3 2.56 9.37 -5.76
N PHE A 4 1.91 8.21 -5.81
CA PHE A 4 2.46 6.94 -5.37
C PHE A 4 1.86 5.78 -6.17
N ILE A 5 2.54 4.66 -6.17
CA ILE A 5 2.12 3.45 -6.89
C ILE A 5 1.71 2.41 -5.87
N ALA A 6 0.54 1.81 -6.04
CA ALA A 6 -0.03 0.92 -5.05
C ALA A 6 -0.87 -0.20 -5.65
N ILE A 7 -1.00 -1.27 -4.89
CA ILE A 7 -1.95 -2.35 -5.15
C ILE A 7 -3.21 -2.07 -4.35
N PRO A 8 -4.39 -2.00 -5.00
CA PRO A 8 -5.66 -1.91 -4.29
C PRO A 8 -6.00 -3.24 -3.62
N LEU A 9 -6.68 -3.19 -2.48
CA LEU A 9 -7.02 -4.38 -1.72
C LEU A 9 -8.45 -4.83 -2.01
N SER A 10 -8.68 -6.14 -1.95
CA SER A 10 -10.03 -6.72 -2.05
C SER A 10 -10.88 -6.35 -0.85
N ASP A 11 -12.20 -6.43 -1.01
CA ASP A 11 -13.12 -6.19 0.10
C ASP A 11 -12.90 -7.16 1.26
N ALA A 12 -12.65 -8.43 0.97
CA ALA A 12 -12.37 -9.43 1.99
C ALA A 12 -11.11 -9.09 2.80
N MET A 13 -10.08 -8.60 2.13
CA MET A 13 -8.84 -8.18 2.79
C MET A 13 -9.08 -6.94 3.65
N LYS A 14 -9.83 -5.97 3.15
CA LYS A 14 -10.20 -4.78 3.92
C LYS A 14 -11.05 -5.12 5.13
N ASP A 15 -11.95 -6.10 5.00
CA ASP A 15 -12.77 -6.57 6.12
C ASP A 15 -11.89 -7.15 7.24
N ALA A 16 -10.93 -7.99 6.88
CA ALA A 16 -9.99 -8.57 7.85
C ALA A 16 -9.17 -7.49 8.56
N LEU A 17 -8.72 -6.48 7.83
CA LEU A 17 -7.94 -5.38 8.40
C LEU A 17 -8.79 -4.46 9.28
N THR A 18 -10.03 -4.20 8.90
CA THR A 18 -10.96 -3.43 9.72
C THR A 18 -11.27 -4.15 11.03
N ALA A 19 -11.41 -5.47 10.99
CA ALA A 19 -11.60 -6.27 12.20
C ALA A 19 -10.40 -6.13 13.16
N VAL A 20 -9.19 -6.07 12.63
CA VAL A 20 -7.97 -5.84 13.43
C VAL A 20 -8.01 -4.46 14.08
N GLN A 21 -8.40 -3.43 13.32
CA GLN A 21 -8.52 -2.07 13.85
C GLN A 21 -9.55 -2.00 14.98
N ASP A 22 -10.70 -2.65 14.82
CA ASP A 22 -11.76 -2.70 15.83
C ASP A 22 -11.25 -3.36 17.11
N GLU A 23 -10.51 -4.47 16.98
CA GLU A 23 -9.94 -5.15 18.13
C GLU A 23 -8.86 -4.30 18.82
N MET A 24 -8.05 -3.57 18.05
CA MET A 24 -7.10 -2.60 18.62
C MET A 24 -7.83 -1.56 19.48
N TYR A 25 -8.88 -0.97 18.93
CA TYR A 25 -9.66 0.04 19.62
C TYR A 25 -10.28 -0.53 20.91
N ASP A 26 -10.85 -1.71 20.84
CA ASP A 26 -11.46 -2.38 22.00
C ASP A 26 -10.42 -2.67 23.10
N LYS A 27 -9.18 -2.87 22.72
CA LYS A 27 -8.06 -3.12 23.65
C LYS A 27 -7.33 -1.84 24.09
N GLY A 28 -7.89 -0.67 23.82
CA GLY A 28 -7.41 0.59 24.32
C GLY A 28 -6.43 1.36 23.43
N VAL A 29 -6.16 0.87 22.22
CA VAL A 29 -5.28 1.57 21.27
C VAL A 29 -6.02 2.81 20.73
N ARG A 30 -5.30 3.93 20.67
CA ARG A 30 -5.81 5.19 20.11
C ARG A 30 -4.78 5.76 19.15
N GLY A 31 -5.25 6.54 18.19
CA GLY A 31 -4.43 7.17 17.16
C GLY A 31 -5.26 7.43 15.92
N ASN A 32 -4.58 7.64 14.80
CA ASN A 32 -5.22 7.89 13.51
C ASN A 32 -5.37 6.57 12.74
N PHE A 33 -6.53 5.93 12.89
CA PHE A 33 -6.82 4.70 12.16
C PHE A 33 -6.99 5.00 10.67
N THR A 34 -6.36 4.18 9.82
CA THR A 34 -6.49 4.31 8.37
C THR A 34 -7.93 4.03 7.96
N PRO A 35 -8.61 4.96 7.27
CA PRO A 35 -9.94 4.70 6.74
C PRO A 35 -9.92 3.52 5.75
N ARG A 36 -11.00 2.77 5.72
CA ARG A 36 -11.11 1.59 4.85
C ARG A 36 -10.79 1.93 3.39
N GLU A 37 -11.31 3.03 2.88
CA GLU A 37 -11.09 3.47 1.50
C GLU A 37 -9.64 3.84 1.19
N ASN A 38 -8.84 4.07 2.22
CA ASN A 38 -7.42 4.43 2.07
C ASN A 38 -6.47 3.24 2.26
N MET A 39 -7.00 2.07 2.59
CA MET A 39 -6.15 0.88 2.77
C MET A 39 -5.59 0.41 1.44
N HIS A 40 -4.27 0.28 1.36
CA HIS A 40 -3.57 -0.14 0.16
C HIS A 40 -2.17 -0.65 0.49
N LEU A 41 -1.53 -1.31 -0.46
CA LEU A 41 -0.12 -1.69 -0.37
C LEU A 41 0.69 -0.78 -1.30
N THR A 42 1.49 0.11 -0.74
CA THR A 42 2.36 1.00 -1.51
C THR A 42 3.57 0.25 -2.05
N LEU A 43 3.82 0.38 -3.34
CA LEU A 43 4.97 -0.24 -4.03
C LEU A 43 6.11 0.75 -4.27
N ALA A 44 5.78 1.99 -4.54
CA ALA A 44 6.75 3.07 -4.74
C ALA A 44 6.12 4.41 -4.44
N PHE A 45 6.85 5.26 -3.76
CA PHE A 45 6.41 6.60 -3.41
C PHE A 45 7.18 7.62 -4.25
N ILE A 46 6.47 8.35 -5.10
CA ILE A 46 7.08 9.34 -6.00
C ILE A 46 7.17 10.71 -5.34
N GLY A 47 6.12 11.11 -4.63
CA GLY A 47 6.03 12.43 -4.03
C GLY A 47 5.50 13.48 -5.02
N GLU A 48 5.86 14.73 -4.79
CA GLU A 48 5.42 15.82 -5.66
C GLU A 48 5.99 15.65 -7.06
N TYR A 49 5.11 15.62 -8.06
CA TYR A 49 5.48 15.48 -9.45
C TYR A 49 4.49 16.28 -10.31
N PRO A 50 4.98 17.03 -11.33
CA PRO A 50 4.12 17.99 -12.03
C PRO A 50 3.05 17.35 -12.92
N ASP A 51 3.30 16.14 -13.48
CA ASP A 51 2.42 15.54 -14.46
C ASP A 51 2.44 14.01 -14.32
N LYS A 52 1.28 13.39 -14.37
CA LYS A 52 1.14 11.93 -14.28
C LYS A 52 1.56 11.21 -15.58
N GLU A 53 1.51 11.88 -16.72
CA GLU A 53 1.74 11.22 -18.02
C GLU A 53 3.13 10.60 -18.17
N PRO A 54 4.23 11.28 -17.81
CA PRO A 54 5.54 10.60 -17.85
C PRO A 54 5.62 9.37 -16.96
N VAL A 55 4.93 9.40 -15.81
CA VAL A 55 4.89 8.24 -14.90
C VAL A 55 4.12 7.09 -15.55
N MET A 56 2.97 7.38 -16.13
CA MET A 56 2.18 6.36 -16.84
C MET A 56 2.93 5.80 -18.05
N ASP A 57 3.64 6.64 -18.79
CA ASP A 57 4.47 6.19 -19.91
C ASP A 57 5.54 5.20 -19.43
N ALA A 58 6.20 5.50 -18.33
CA ALA A 58 7.17 4.59 -17.73
C ALA A 58 6.53 3.27 -17.28
N LEU A 59 5.40 3.35 -16.59
CA LEU A 59 4.69 2.16 -16.09
C LEU A 59 4.16 1.29 -17.22
N SER A 60 3.77 1.87 -18.36
CA SER A 60 3.26 1.12 -19.52
C SER A 60 4.30 0.21 -20.16
N THR A 61 5.58 0.42 -19.86
CA THR A 61 6.67 -0.43 -20.37
C THR A 61 6.83 -1.73 -19.60
N ILE A 62 6.20 -1.84 -18.43
CA ILE A 62 6.28 -3.05 -17.60
C ILE A 62 5.06 -3.94 -17.81
N SER A 63 5.30 -5.24 -17.66
CA SER A 63 4.24 -6.23 -17.66
C SER A 63 4.42 -7.15 -16.47
N PHE A 64 3.32 -7.68 -15.95
CA PHE A 64 3.33 -8.66 -14.87
C PHE A 64 2.21 -9.67 -15.06
N SER A 65 2.41 -10.87 -14.54
CA SER A 65 1.36 -11.89 -14.47
C SER A 65 0.68 -11.80 -13.12
N ALA A 66 -0.60 -12.16 -13.05
CA ALA A 66 -1.32 -12.18 -11.78
C ALA A 66 -0.60 -13.05 -10.76
N PHE A 67 -0.59 -12.60 -9.51
CA PHE A 67 -0.04 -13.33 -8.38
C PHE A 67 -0.91 -13.10 -7.14
N PHE A 68 -0.72 -13.91 -6.11
CA PHE A 68 -1.51 -13.77 -4.88
C PHE A 68 -0.73 -13.05 -3.80
N LEU A 69 -1.45 -12.22 -3.03
CA LEU A 69 -1.01 -11.67 -1.76
C LEU A 69 -1.81 -12.32 -0.63
N SER A 70 -1.16 -12.61 0.48
CA SER A 70 -1.80 -13.18 1.67
C SER A 70 -1.38 -12.39 2.90
N LEU A 71 -2.36 -11.99 3.72
CA LEU A 71 -2.07 -11.31 4.98
C LEU A 71 -1.31 -12.22 5.93
N SER A 72 -0.33 -11.69 6.63
CA SER A 72 0.45 -12.44 7.61
C SER A 72 1.12 -11.51 8.60
N GLY A 73 0.69 -11.59 9.85
CA GLY A 73 1.34 -10.91 10.96
C GLY A 73 1.16 -9.39 10.99
N MET A 74 1.67 -8.82 12.04
CA MET A 74 1.66 -7.38 12.31
C MET A 74 3.04 -6.94 12.74
N GLY A 75 3.28 -5.64 12.59
CA GLY A 75 4.51 -5.02 13.07
C GLY A 75 4.33 -3.54 13.25
N CYS A 76 5.41 -2.86 13.56
CA CYS A 76 5.38 -1.41 13.73
C CYS A 76 6.68 -0.78 13.25
N PHE A 77 6.55 0.48 12.82
CA PHE A 77 7.65 1.42 12.64
C PHE A 77 7.37 2.55 13.62
N ARG A 78 7.91 2.47 14.83
CA ARG A 78 7.61 3.38 15.94
C ARG A 78 6.09 3.38 16.23
N ASP A 79 5.40 4.51 16.06
CA ASP A 79 3.97 4.66 16.30
C ASP A 79 3.10 4.43 15.06
N LEU A 80 3.69 3.96 13.96
CA LEU A 80 2.97 3.50 12.78
C LEU A 80 2.89 1.97 12.86
N TRP A 81 1.67 1.44 13.00
CA TRP A 81 1.46 -0.01 13.09
C TRP A 81 0.83 -0.52 11.80
N TRP A 82 1.26 -1.69 11.38
CA TRP A 82 0.92 -2.21 10.06
C TRP A 82 0.63 -3.71 10.08
N ALA A 83 -0.11 -4.14 9.06
CA ALA A 83 -0.28 -5.55 8.75
C ALA A 83 0.75 -5.97 7.71
N GLY A 84 1.32 -7.14 7.89
CA GLY A 84 2.27 -7.74 6.96
C GLY A 84 1.61 -8.73 6.01
N MET A 85 2.45 -9.35 5.21
CA MET A 85 2.01 -10.37 4.26
C MET A 85 3.09 -11.45 4.11
N ASP A 86 2.67 -12.59 3.58
CA ASP A 86 3.60 -13.67 3.28
C ASP A 86 4.65 -13.22 2.27
N GLU A 87 5.85 -13.80 2.34
CA GLU A 87 6.89 -13.58 1.34
C GLU A 87 6.36 -13.88 -0.04
N SER A 88 6.65 -12.98 -0.99
CA SER A 88 6.16 -13.08 -2.35
C SER A 88 7.25 -12.65 -3.34
N ALA A 89 7.86 -13.64 -3.99
CA ALA A 89 8.83 -13.36 -5.04
C ALA A 89 8.23 -12.55 -6.21
N PRO A 90 7.00 -12.84 -6.68
CA PRO A 90 6.38 -12.02 -7.71
C PRO A 90 6.17 -10.57 -7.30
N LEU A 91 5.80 -10.32 -6.04
CA LEU A 91 5.65 -8.95 -5.53
C LEU A 91 6.97 -8.18 -5.60
N HIS A 92 8.03 -8.77 -5.07
CA HIS A 92 9.35 -8.13 -5.11
C HIS A 92 9.84 -7.92 -6.55
N ALA A 93 9.54 -8.86 -7.44
CA ALA A 93 9.91 -8.75 -8.85
C ALA A 93 9.22 -7.56 -9.54
N VAL A 94 7.90 -7.40 -9.34
CA VAL A 94 7.16 -6.28 -9.95
C VAL A 94 7.61 -4.94 -9.37
N VAL A 95 7.91 -4.88 -8.09
CA VAL A 95 8.44 -3.65 -7.47
C VAL A 95 9.78 -3.26 -8.07
N ARG A 96 10.67 -4.23 -8.28
CA ARG A 96 11.96 -3.96 -8.95
C ARG A 96 11.76 -3.42 -10.35
N ARG A 97 10.83 -4.00 -11.13
CA ARG A 97 10.53 -3.52 -12.50
C ARG A 97 9.99 -2.09 -12.46
N ILE A 98 9.08 -1.80 -11.54
CA ILE A 98 8.53 -0.46 -11.38
C ILE A 98 9.63 0.55 -11.07
N ARG A 99 10.45 0.26 -10.07
CA ARG A 99 11.53 1.17 -9.65
C ARG A 99 12.56 1.36 -10.75
N HIS A 100 12.89 0.30 -11.48
CA HIS A 100 13.80 0.38 -12.61
C HIS A 100 13.25 1.28 -13.72
N ALA A 101 11.97 1.12 -14.07
CA ALA A 101 11.33 1.94 -15.09
C ALA A 101 11.28 3.41 -14.69
N LEU A 102 10.99 3.71 -13.42
CA LEU A 102 11.01 5.08 -12.90
C LEU A 102 12.42 5.67 -12.99
N ALA A 103 13.42 4.93 -12.57
CA ALA A 103 14.82 5.37 -12.61
C ALA A 103 15.30 5.64 -14.04
N GLU A 104 14.97 4.76 -14.97
CA GLU A 104 15.37 4.94 -16.38
C GLU A 104 14.71 6.16 -17.04
N ASN A 105 13.57 6.58 -16.54
CA ASN A 105 12.85 7.76 -17.04
C ASN A 105 13.09 9.00 -16.20
N ASN A 106 14.10 8.97 -15.32
CA ASN A 106 14.47 10.07 -14.44
C ASN A 106 13.33 10.57 -13.55
N ILE A 107 12.42 9.67 -13.17
CA ILE A 107 11.33 9.98 -12.25
C ILE A 107 11.81 9.65 -10.83
N PRO A 108 11.88 10.65 -9.93
CA PRO A 108 12.34 10.41 -8.57
C PRO A 108 11.33 9.58 -7.78
N PHE A 109 11.84 8.77 -6.88
CA PHE A 109 11.01 8.01 -5.95
C PHE A 109 11.80 7.74 -4.67
N ASP A 110 11.10 7.41 -3.59
CA ASP A 110 11.75 7.03 -2.34
C ASP A 110 12.52 5.72 -2.56
N ARG A 111 13.84 5.77 -2.36
CA ARG A 111 14.76 4.66 -2.64
C ARG A 111 14.98 3.75 -1.44
N LYS A 112 14.25 3.92 -0.35
CA LYS A 112 14.33 3.03 0.79
C LYS A 112 14.05 1.59 0.35
N ARG A 113 14.66 0.65 1.06
CA ARG A 113 14.40 -0.76 0.83
C ARG A 113 12.90 -1.04 0.91
N PHE A 114 12.37 -1.77 -0.07
CA PHE A 114 10.97 -2.15 -0.08
C PHE A 114 10.69 -3.13 1.06
N SER A 115 9.79 -2.75 1.95
CA SER A 115 9.31 -3.57 3.05
C SER A 115 7.79 -3.55 2.99
N PRO A 116 7.16 -4.61 2.44
CA PRO A 116 5.71 -4.60 2.20
C PRO A 116 4.93 -4.54 3.50
N HIS A 117 4.02 -3.58 3.59
CA HIS A 117 3.16 -3.40 4.75
C HIS A 117 1.92 -2.61 4.38
N ILE A 118 0.83 -2.85 5.11
CA ILE A 118 -0.41 -2.10 4.99
C ILE A 118 -0.60 -1.33 6.28
N THR A 119 -0.58 0.00 6.21
CA THR A 119 -0.72 0.84 7.40
C THR A 119 -2.12 0.72 7.98
N LEU A 120 -2.21 0.42 9.27
CA LEU A 120 -3.46 0.30 10.01
C LEU A 120 -3.74 1.52 10.88
N ILE A 121 -2.71 2.10 11.48
CA ILE A 121 -2.84 3.23 12.39
C ILE A 121 -1.53 4.02 12.42
N ARG A 122 -1.66 5.34 12.45
CA ARG A 122 -0.55 6.28 12.67
C ARG A 122 -0.72 6.96 14.00
N LYS A 123 0.38 7.39 14.61
CA LYS A 123 0.39 8.04 15.92
C LYS A 123 -0.31 7.16 16.96
N ALA A 124 -0.05 5.87 16.90
CA ALA A 124 -0.63 4.91 17.82
C ALA A 124 -0.13 5.14 19.24
N THR A 125 -1.04 5.08 20.19
CA THR A 125 -0.73 5.12 21.62
C THR A 125 -1.22 3.86 22.29
N GLY A 126 -0.53 3.45 23.35
CA GLY A 126 -0.82 2.21 24.06
C GLY A 126 0.16 1.12 23.65
N THR A 127 -0.07 -0.07 24.15
CA THR A 127 0.75 -1.25 23.85
C THR A 127 0.11 -2.01 22.70
N MET A 128 0.92 -2.46 21.74
CA MET A 128 0.42 -3.29 20.64
C MET A 128 -0.15 -4.59 21.21
N PRO A 129 -1.46 -4.84 21.06
CA PRO A 129 -2.06 -6.05 21.55
C PRO A 129 -1.68 -7.27 20.68
N ASP A 130 -1.79 -8.46 21.27
CA ASP A 130 -1.65 -9.70 20.53
C ASP A 130 -2.94 -9.97 19.76
N ILE A 131 -2.92 -9.68 18.46
CA ILE A 131 -4.07 -9.84 17.58
C ILE A 131 -3.69 -10.82 16.48
N GLN A 132 -4.53 -11.83 16.28
CA GLN A 132 -4.40 -12.76 15.16
C GLN A 132 -5.12 -12.17 13.95
N ILE A 133 -4.38 -11.95 12.87
CA ILE A 133 -4.96 -11.49 11.60
C ILE A 133 -5.48 -12.72 10.85
N GLU A 134 -6.73 -12.66 10.41
CA GLU A 134 -7.29 -13.68 9.55
C GLU A 134 -6.45 -13.81 8.28
N LYS A 135 -6.11 -15.04 7.90
CA LYS A 135 -5.33 -15.29 6.70
C LYS A 135 -6.22 -15.16 5.47
N VAL A 136 -6.20 -13.98 4.87
CA VAL A 136 -6.94 -13.67 3.66
C VAL A 136 -5.97 -13.50 2.52
N SER A 137 -6.28 -14.10 1.38
CA SER A 137 -5.51 -13.97 0.15
C SER A 137 -6.32 -13.26 -0.91
N MET A 138 -5.63 -12.57 -1.82
CA MET A 138 -6.26 -11.94 -2.97
C MET A 138 -5.37 -12.05 -4.21
N PRO A 139 -5.95 -12.17 -5.42
CA PRO A 139 -5.17 -12.04 -6.63
C PRO A 139 -4.81 -10.58 -6.89
N VAL A 140 -3.59 -10.33 -7.32
CA VAL A 140 -3.16 -9.02 -7.78
C VAL A 140 -3.26 -9.02 -9.30
N GLU A 141 -4.18 -8.24 -9.82
CA GLU A 141 -4.46 -8.15 -11.26
C GLU A 141 -4.27 -6.74 -11.80
N ARG A 142 -4.19 -5.75 -10.91
CA ARG A 142 -4.04 -4.33 -11.24
C ARG A 142 -3.08 -3.66 -10.28
N ILE A 143 -2.37 -2.68 -10.81
CA ILE A 143 -1.51 -1.78 -10.04
C ILE A 143 -1.92 -0.37 -10.42
N TYR A 144 -2.15 0.47 -9.42
CA TYR A 144 -2.65 1.83 -9.62
C TYR A 144 -1.56 2.87 -9.44
N LEU A 145 -1.61 3.91 -10.26
CA LEU A 145 -0.99 5.18 -9.96
C LEU A 145 -2.01 6.01 -9.19
N MET A 146 -1.63 6.42 -8.00
CA MET A 146 -2.51 7.12 -7.07
C MET A 146 -2.05 8.56 -6.84
N ARG A 147 -3.00 9.45 -6.71
CA ARG A 147 -2.78 10.83 -6.29
C ARG A 147 -3.28 10.99 -4.86
N SER A 148 -2.47 11.65 -4.04
CA SER A 148 -2.79 11.95 -2.64
C SER A 148 -3.09 13.43 -2.50
N ASP A 149 -4.25 13.76 -1.96
CA ASP A 149 -4.66 15.12 -1.64
C ASP A 149 -5.04 15.20 -0.17
N ARG A 150 -4.84 16.36 0.44
CA ARG A 150 -5.25 16.57 1.82
C ARG A 150 -6.74 16.86 1.86
N GLY A 151 -7.50 16.00 2.52
CA GLY A 151 -8.91 16.20 2.76
C GLY A 151 -9.17 16.98 4.04
N LYS A 152 -10.44 17.14 4.37
CA LYS A 152 -10.88 17.89 5.57
C LYS A 152 -10.45 17.17 6.87
N HIS A 153 -10.56 15.86 6.90
CA HIS A 153 -10.23 15.02 8.07
C HIS A 153 -9.11 14.03 7.79
N ASP A 154 -9.16 13.39 6.63
CA ASP A 154 -8.22 12.37 6.22
C ASP A 154 -7.65 12.70 4.85
N MET A 155 -6.59 12.00 4.44
CA MET A 155 -6.08 12.06 3.07
C MET A 155 -7.11 11.49 2.12
N ILE A 156 -7.18 12.05 0.91
CA ILE A 156 -8.02 11.56 -0.18
C ILE A 156 -7.10 10.97 -1.23
N TYR A 157 -7.28 9.69 -1.53
CA TYR A 157 -6.52 8.99 -2.57
C TYR A 157 -7.39 8.79 -3.81
N THR A 158 -6.88 9.20 -4.96
CA THR A 158 -7.59 9.11 -6.23
C THR A 158 -6.75 8.32 -7.21
N GLU A 159 -7.37 7.32 -7.84
CA GLU A 159 -6.73 6.60 -8.93
C GLU A 159 -6.64 7.51 -10.16
N VAL A 160 -5.43 7.68 -10.70
CA VAL A 160 -5.18 8.51 -11.87
C VAL A 160 -4.57 7.71 -13.03
N GLY A 161 -4.32 6.45 -12.84
CA GLY A 161 -3.85 5.55 -13.88
C GLY A 161 -3.73 4.12 -13.36
N GLU A 162 -3.63 3.16 -14.27
CA GLU A 162 -3.46 1.76 -13.90
C GLU A 162 -2.63 0.99 -14.93
N ILE A 163 -2.00 -0.08 -14.47
CA ILE A 163 -1.51 -1.15 -15.33
C ILE A 163 -2.22 -2.44 -14.94
N VAL A 164 -2.57 -3.22 -15.94
CA VAL A 164 -3.34 -4.46 -15.76
C VAL A 164 -2.44 -5.65 -16.11
N LYS A 165 -2.64 -6.77 -15.44
CA LYS A 165 -1.91 -8.01 -15.71
C LYS A 165 -2.02 -8.42 -17.18
N LYS A 166 -1.06 -9.15 -17.64
CA LYS A 166 -1.13 -9.84 -18.93
C LYS A 166 -2.27 -10.84 -18.97
#